data_8fefd6ef709320bd797ce73ddba3eaf9
#
_entry.id   8fefd6ef709320bd797ce73ddba3eaf9
#
_cell.length_a   1.000
_cell.length_b   1.000
_cell.length_c   1.000
_cell.angle_alpha   90.00
_cell.angle_beta   90.00
_cell.angle_gamma   90.00
#
_symmetry.space_group_name_H-M   'P 1'
#
loop_
_entity.id
_entity.type
_entity.pdbx_description
1 polymer ?
#
loop_
_entity_poly.entity_id
_entity_poly.type
_entity_poly.pdbx_seq_one_letter_code
_entity_poly.pdbx_strand_id
1 'polypeptide(L)'
;FVGTMAFAVLFGAPRREYVAAGIIGSVGWGLFLVLTRFCSIGATVAIVLSTMVICMLSRYAAVMHKCPGTVFVLCGIFPLVPGAGVFWFTYYLLSSQFRLSLGTGFVAAKAAIAIVLGIILAMELPQRFFSRPVFLCKSLLRRLFSRPSTDTRS
;
A
#
# COMPACT_ATOMS: atom_id res chain seq x y z
N PHE A 1 -3.05 -3.02 10.55
CA PHE A 1 -4.16 -3.80 9.98
C PHE A 1 -5.52 -3.16 10.30
N VAL A 2 -5.89 -3.07 11.59
CA VAL A 2 -7.20 -2.51 12.01
C VAL A 2 -7.38 -1.06 11.52
N GLY A 3 -6.35 -0.23 11.63
CA GLY A 3 -6.39 1.15 11.16
C GLY A 3 -6.65 1.27 9.66
N THR A 4 -5.98 0.47 8.84
CA THR A 4 -6.20 0.43 7.39
C THR A 4 -7.59 -0.07 7.02
N MET A 5 -8.14 -1.02 7.76
CA MET A 5 -9.54 -1.43 7.58
C MET A 5 -10.52 -0.31 7.92
N ALA A 6 -10.28 0.44 9.00
CA ALA A 6 -11.11 1.59 9.36
C ALA A 6 -11.09 2.67 8.26
N PHE A 7 -9.94 2.94 7.66
CA PHE A 7 -9.83 3.83 6.50
C PHE A 7 -10.57 3.29 5.27
N ALA A 8 -10.52 1.98 5.03
CA ALA A 8 -11.28 1.38 3.92
C ALA A 8 -12.79 1.58 4.08
N VAL A 9 -13.30 1.51 5.31
CA VAL A 9 -14.70 1.85 5.63
C VAL A 9 -14.98 3.33 5.37
N LEU A 10 -14.09 4.21 5.83
CA LEU A 10 -14.25 5.66 5.69
C LEU A 10 -14.26 6.10 4.22
N PHE A 11 -13.43 5.48 3.38
CA PHE A 11 -13.37 5.75 1.93
C PHE A 11 -14.45 5.02 1.11
N GLY A 12 -15.41 4.38 1.76
CA GLY A 12 -16.54 3.74 1.09
C GLY A 12 -16.14 2.53 0.24
N ALA A 13 -15.06 1.83 0.57
CA ALA A 13 -14.69 0.60 -0.10
C ALA A 13 -15.80 -0.45 0.05
N PRO A 14 -16.00 -1.36 -0.93
CA PRO A 14 -16.94 -2.46 -0.77
C PRO A 14 -16.54 -3.35 0.41
N ARG A 15 -17.52 -3.80 1.20
CA ARG A 15 -17.26 -4.60 2.43
C ARG A 15 -16.37 -5.82 2.20
N ARG A 16 -16.40 -6.39 1.00
CA ARG A 16 -15.57 -7.55 0.62
C ARG A 16 -14.08 -7.22 0.53
N GLU A 17 -13.74 -5.94 0.39
CA GLU A 17 -12.37 -5.49 0.11
C GLU A 17 -11.64 -4.98 1.37
N TYR A 18 -12.31 -4.89 2.52
CA TYR A 18 -11.71 -4.39 3.75
C TYR A 18 -10.49 -5.21 4.20
N VAL A 19 -10.60 -6.53 4.10
CA VAL A 19 -9.51 -7.44 4.47
C VAL A 19 -8.32 -7.29 3.52
N ALA A 20 -8.57 -7.19 2.21
CA ALA A 20 -7.52 -6.99 1.22
C ALA A 20 -6.79 -5.65 1.43
N ALA A 21 -7.52 -4.57 1.65
CA ALA A 21 -6.95 -3.26 1.98
C ALA A 21 -6.12 -3.30 3.28
N GLY A 22 -6.64 -4.00 4.31
CA GLY A 22 -5.94 -4.21 5.57
C GLY A 22 -4.62 -4.96 5.41
N ILE A 23 -4.60 -6.02 4.62
CA ILE A 23 -3.38 -6.80 4.32
C ILE A 23 -2.36 -5.94 3.57
N ILE A 24 -2.78 -5.21 2.53
CA ILE A 24 -1.89 -4.35 1.74
C ILE A 24 -1.22 -3.29 2.62
N GLY A 25 -1.99 -2.61 3.47
CA GLY A 25 -1.43 -1.61 4.37
C GLY A 25 -0.50 -2.20 5.43
N SER A 26 -0.82 -3.40 5.95
CA SER A 26 0.03 -4.11 6.91
C SER A 26 1.36 -4.55 6.31
N VAL A 27 1.33 -5.07 5.08
CA VAL A 27 2.54 -5.45 4.34
C VAL A 27 3.41 -4.22 4.06
N GLY A 28 2.81 -3.12 3.63
CA GLY A 28 3.53 -1.87 3.38
C GLY A 28 4.20 -1.31 4.63
N TRP A 29 3.50 -1.26 5.76
CA TRP A 29 4.06 -0.84 7.04
C TRP A 29 5.11 -1.80 7.56
N GLY A 30 4.87 -3.11 7.46
CA GLY A 30 5.83 -4.14 7.85
C GLY A 30 7.13 -4.04 7.06
N LEU A 31 7.03 -3.84 5.74
CA LEU A 31 8.19 -3.63 4.88
C LEU A 31 8.98 -2.36 5.28
N PHE A 32 8.29 -1.25 5.54
CA PHE A 32 8.92 -0.04 6.05
C PHE A 32 9.71 -0.28 7.34
N LEU A 33 9.12 -1.02 8.30
CA LEU A 33 9.80 -1.36 9.56
C LEU A 33 11.01 -2.26 9.33
N VAL A 34 10.90 -3.26 8.47
CA VAL A 34 12.02 -4.15 8.16
C VAL A 34 13.16 -3.39 7.51
N LEU A 35 12.89 -2.55 6.52
CA LEU A 35 13.90 -1.76 5.83
C LEU A 35 14.62 -0.77 6.76
N THR A 36 13.88 -0.13 7.67
CA THR A 36 14.47 0.85 8.59
C THR A 36 15.19 0.22 9.77
N ARG A 37 14.71 -0.93 10.29
CA ARG A 37 15.26 -1.57 11.49
C ARG A 37 16.37 -2.58 11.20
N PHE A 38 16.20 -3.38 10.14
CA PHE A 38 17.15 -4.45 9.81
C PHE A 38 18.16 -4.06 8.75
N CYS A 39 17.74 -3.31 7.72
CA CYS A 39 18.66 -2.94 6.64
C CYS A 39 19.36 -1.60 6.88
N SER A 40 19.05 -0.89 7.97
CA SER A 40 19.63 0.46 8.29
C SER A 40 19.53 1.44 7.10
N ILE A 41 18.56 1.25 6.23
CA ILE A 41 18.30 2.10 5.07
C ILE A 41 17.65 3.39 5.56
N GLY A 42 18.04 4.52 5.01
CA GLY A 42 17.44 5.81 5.35
C GLY A 42 15.93 5.80 5.22
N ALA A 43 15.21 6.37 6.18
CA ALA A 43 13.74 6.36 6.25
C ALA A 43 13.07 6.82 4.93
N THR A 44 13.66 7.79 4.24
CA THR A 44 13.14 8.31 2.97
C THR A 44 13.12 7.22 1.88
N VAL A 45 14.21 6.47 1.73
CA VAL A 45 14.30 5.39 0.74
C VAL A 45 13.38 4.24 1.11
N ALA A 46 13.28 3.92 2.40
CA ALA A 46 12.36 2.91 2.90
C ALA A 46 10.89 3.26 2.59
N ILE A 47 10.51 4.54 2.70
CA ILE A 47 9.17 5.03 2.31
C ILE A 47 8.92 4.84 0.82
N VAL A 48 9.86 5.23 -0.05
CA VAL A 48 9.74 5.06 -1.51
C VAL A 48 9.50 3.59 -1.86
N LEU A 49 10.32 2.69 -1.34
CA LEU A 49 10.22 1.25 -1.64
C LEU A 49 8.91 0.66 -1.11
N SER A 50 8.52 1.01 0.12
CA SER A 50 7.27 0.53 0.71
C SER A 50 6.04 1.03 -0.05
N THR A 51 6.04 2.30 -0.46
CA THR A 51 4.97 2.87 -1.28
C THR A 51 4.88 2.20 -2.64
N MET A 52 6.01 1.93 -3.27
CA MET A 52 6.07 1.21 -4.55
C MET A 52 5.43 -0.18 -4.42
N VAL A 53 5.77 -0.94 -3.37
CA VAL A 53 5.19 -2.26 -3.12
C VAL A 53 3.69 -2.18 -2.83
N ILE A 54 3.23 -1.20 -2.04
CA ILE A 54 1.80 -0.97 -1.80
C ILE A 54 1.06 -0.73 -3.12
N CYS A 55 1.57 0.15 -3.98
CA CYS A 55 0.96 0.41 -5.29
C CYS A 55 0.90 -0.84 -6.17
N MET A 56 1.95 -1.66 -6.16
CA MET A 56 1.98 -2.92 -6.89
C MET A 56 0.91 -3.90 -6.39
N LEU A 57 0.84 -4.12 -5.07
CA LEU A 57 -0.15 -4.99 -4.45
C LEU A 57 -1.57 -4.48 -4.68
N SER A 58 -1.78 -3.16 -4.61
CA SER A 58 -3.07 -2.52 -4.88
C SER A 58 -3.54 -2.74 -6.31
N ARG A 59 -2.63 -2.63 -7.30
CA ARG A 59 -2.94 -2.92 -8.71
C ARG A 59 -3.30 -4.40 -8.91
N TYR A 60 -2.56 -5.30 -8.25
CA TYR A 60 -2.86 -6.73 -8.29
C TYR A 60 -4.26 -7.02 -7.69
N ALA A 61 -4.55 -6.49 -6.50
CA ALA A 61 -5.84 -6.63 -5.85
C ALA A 61 -6.99 -6.07 -6.71
N ALA A 62 -6.79 -4.91 -7.33
CA ALA A 62 -7.78 -4.29 -8.22
C ALA A 62 -8.17 -5.18 -9.41
N VAL A 63 -7.18 -5.86 -10.02
CA VAL A 63 -7.43 -6.80 -11.12
C VAL A 63 -8.17 -8.05 -10.64
N MET A 64 -7.84 -8.56 -9.46
CA MET A 64 -8.48 -9.75 -8.90
C MET A 64 -9.92 -9.50 -8.50
N HIS A 65 -10.20 -8.36 -7.89
CA HIS A 65 -11.49 -8.03 -7.29
C HIS A 65 -12.39 -7.17 -8.19
N LYS A 66 -11.89 -6.76 -9.38
CA LYS A 66 -12.60 -5.88 -10.35
C LYS A 66 -13.07 -4.56 -9.71
N CYS A 67 -12.31 -4.06 -8.75
CA CYS A 67 -12.54 -2.78 -8.07
C CYS A 67 -11.52 -1.73 -8.51
N PRO A 68 -11.84 -0.42 -8.39
CA PRO A 68 -10.88 0.64 -8.69
C PRO A 68 -9.64 0.52 -7.78
N GLY A 69 -8.46 0.44 -8.39
CA GLY A 69 -7.19 0.29 -7.66
C GLY A 69 -6.86 1.46 -6.73
N THR A 70 -7.42 2.63 -7.01
CA THR A 70 -7.24 3.85 -6.22
C THR A 70 -7.67 3.69 -4.76
N VAL A 71 -8.73 2.92 -4.50
CA VAL A 71 -9.22 2.65 -3.14
C VAL A 71 -8.17 1.90 -2.33
N PHE A 72 -7.58 0.85 -2.91
CA PHE A 72 -6.53 0.07 -2.24
C PHE A 72 -5.25 0.87 -2.04
N VAL A 73 -4.86 1.70 -3.02
CA VAL A 73 -3.69 2.58 -2.93
C VAL A 73 -3.86 3.59 -1.80
N LEU A 74 -5.01 4.28 -1.75
CA LEU A 74 -5.30 5.26 -0.71
C LEU A 74 -5.26 4.64 0.69
N CYS A 75 -5.97 3.52 0.90
CA CYS A 75 -5.97 2.84 2.18
C CYS A 75 -4.59 2.32 2.57
N GLY A 76 -3.83 1.79 1.60
CA GLY A 76 -2.51 1.20 1.84
C GLY A 76 -1.42 2.23 2.18
N ILE A 77 -1.47 3.42 1.58
CA ILE A 77 -0.49 4.49 1.81
C ILE A 77 -0.73 5.21 3.14
N PHE A 78 -1.95 5.24 3.63
CA PHE A 78 -2.32 6.03 4.80
C PHE A 78 -1.41 5.80 6.04
N PRO A 79 -1.00 4.57 6.38
CA PRO A 79 -0.06 4.34 7.47
C PRO A 79 1.33 4.96 7.28
N LEU A 80 1.73 5.25 6.03
CA LEU A 80 3.02 5.85 5.71
C LEU A 80 2.97 7.38 5.73
N VAL A 81 1.78 7.98 5.70
CA VAL A 81 1.62 9.45 5.75
C VAL A 81 2.20 9.99 7.06
N PRO A 82 3.08 11.00 7.00
CA PRO A 82 3.75 11.53 8.19
C PRO A 82 2.84 12.43 9.04
N GLY A 83 1.69 11.88 9.48
CA GLY A 83 0.69 12.63 10.26
C GLY A 83 1.23 13.18 11.57
N ALA A 84 2.02 12.38 12.30
CA ALA A 84 2.68 12.83 13.52
C ALA A 84 3.68 13.96 13.24
N GLY A 85 4.42 13.90 12.13
CA GLY A 85 5.35 14.96 11.73
C GLY A 85 4.63 16.28 11.46
N VAL A 86 3.48 16.24 10.78
CA VAL A 86 2.65 17.43 10.52
C VAL A 86 2.08 17.99 11.82
N PHE A 87 1.60 17.12 12.72
CA PHE A 87 1.08 17.53 14.02
C PHE A 87 2.15 18.25 14.84
N TRP A 88 3.35 17.67 15.00
CA TRP A 88 4.45 18.29 15.77
C TRP A 88 4.96 19.57 15.12
N PHE A 89 5.03 19.62 13.78
CA PHE A 89 5.35 20.85 13.06
C PHE A 89 4.40 22.00 13.47
N THR A 90 3.09 21.75 13.41
CA THR A 90 2.07 22.76 13.74
C THR A 90 2.14 23.15 15.23
N TYR A 91 2.30 22.17 16.11
CA TYR A 91 2.43 22.40 17.54
C TYR A 91 3.62 23.31 17.87
N TYR A 92 4.80 23.02 17.35
CA TYR A 92 6.00 23.84 17.58
C TYR A 92 5.88 25.23 16.93
N LEU A 93 5.19 25.33 15.82
CA LEU A 93 4.93 26.61 15.15
C LEU A 93 4.09 27.53 16.04
N LEU A 94 3.00 27.00 16.59
CA LEU A 94 2.11 27.73 17.50
C LEU A 94 2.78 28.06 18.85
N SER A 95 3.69 27.21 19.30
CA SER A 95 4.47 27.42 20.51
C SER A 95 5.68 28.35 20.31
N SER A 96 5.78 29.03 19.16
CA SER A 96 6.88 29.93 18.80
C SER A 96 8.28 29.29 18.81
N GLN A 97 8.35 27.95 18.74
CA GLN A 97 9.61 27.18 18.70
C GLN A 97 10.04 26.93 17.25
N PHE A 98 10.36 27.98 16.51
CA PHE A 98 10.61 27.93 15.06
C PHE A 98 11.71 26.94 14.64
N ARG A 99 12.76 26.76 15.42
CA ARG A 99 13.85 25.81 15.09
C ARG A 99 13.36 24.36 15.06
N LEU A 100 12.57 23.95 16.07
CA LEU A 100 12.00 22.61 16.16
C LEU A 100 10.92 22.41 15.11
N SER A 101 10.09 23.43 14.88
CA SER A 101 9.07 23.42 13.83
C SER A 101 9.70 23.18 12.45
N LEU A 102 10.71 23.95 12.06
CA LEU A 102 11.37 23.77 10.76
C LEU A 102 11.98 22.37 10.61
N GLY A 103 12.60 21.83 11.66
CA GLY A 103 13.18 20.49 11.63
C GLY A 103 12.14 19.40 11.40
N THR A 104 11.03 19.42 12.16
CA THR A 104 9.95 18.45 12.03
C THR A 104 9.19 18.60 10.70
N GLY A 105 8.99 19.83 10.25
CA GLY A 105 8.36 20.13 8.96
C GLY A 105 9.17 19.62 7.77
N PHE A 106 10.50 19.78 7.83
CA PHE A 106 11.38 19.28 6.77
C PHE A 106 11.39 17.75 6.68
N VAL A 107 11.33 17.05 7.81
CA VAL A 107 11.22 15.58 7.83
C VAL A 107 9.88 15.14 7.26
N ALA A 108 8.77 15.81 7.62
CA ALA A 108 7.46 15.52 7.09
C ALA A 108 7.38 15.77 5.58
N ALA A 109 7.96 16.87 5.09
CA ALA A 109 8.01 17.20 3.67
C ALA A 109 8.82 16.16 2.87
N LYS A 110 9.98 15.73 3.38
CA LYS A 110 10.75 14.64 2.76
C LYS A 110 9.95 13.34 2.63
N ALA A 111 9.21 12.98 3.68
CA ALA A 111 8.37 11.78 3.65
C ALA A 111 7.24 11.90 2.62
N ALA A 112 6.59 13.06 2.52
CA ALA A 112 5.56 13.31 1.52
C ALA A 112 6.10 13.20 0.09
N ILE A 113 7.25 13.80 -0.19
CA ILE A 113 7.92 13.70 -1.50
C ILE A 113 8.29 12.25 -1.80
N ALA A 114 8.78 11.51 -0.82
CA ALA A 114 9.13 10.09 -0.97
C ALA A 114 7.91 9.23 -1.34
N ILE A 115 6.75 9.49 -0.73
CA ILE A 115 5.50 8.81 -1.08
C ILE A 115 5.12 9.10 -2.53
N VAL A 116 5.14 10.37 -2.94
CA VAL A 116 4.80 10.76 -4.31
C VAL A 116 5.73 10.11 -5.33
N LEU A 117 7.05 10.11 -5.07
CA LEU A 117 8.02 9.44 -5.92
C LEU A 117 7.76 7.92 -6.00
N GLY A 118 7.43 7.27 -4.88
CA GLY A 118 7.06 5.86 -4.87
C GLY A 118 5.84 5.54 -5.71
N ILE A 119 4.82 6.41 -5.69
CA ILE A 119 3.62 6.28 -6.53
C ILE A 119 3.97 6.44 -8.01
N ILE A 120 4.73 7.48 -8.37
CA ILE A 120 5.12 7.76 -9.76
C ILE A 120 5.91 6.57 -10.31
N LEU A 121 6.95 6.12 -9.60
CA LEU A 121 7.75 4.97 -10.01
C LEU A 121 6.90 3.71 -10.19
N ALA A 122 5.93 3.48 -9.30
CA ALA A 122 5.03 2.34 -9.43
C ALA A 122 4.09 2.46 -10.63
N MET A 123 3.69 3.68 -11.00
CA MET A 123 2.81 3.92 -12.15
C MET A 123 3.55 3.77 -13.49
N GLU A 124 4.83 4.14 -13.54
CA GLU A 124 5.69 3.98 -14.72
C GLU A 124 6.00 2.52 -15.05
N LEU A 125 5.92 1.62 -14.07
CA LEU A 125 6.16 0.20 -14.33
C LEU A 125 5.06 -0.38 -15.22
N PRO A 126 5.42 -0.90 -16.43
CA PRO A 126 4.45 -1.34 -17.41
C PRO A 126 3.62 -2.52 -16.88
N GLN A 127 2.33 -2.47 -17.10
CA GLN A 127 1.36 -3.50 -16.68
C GLN A 127 1.68 -4.90 -17.22
N ARG A 128 2.53 -5.00 -18.23
CA ARG A 128 2.96 -6.27 -18.85
C ARG A 128 3.70 -7.20 -17.88
N PHE A 129 4.33 -6.65 -16.83
CA PHE A 129 4.99 -7.45 -15.80
C PHE A 129 3.97 -8.12 -14.85
N PHE A 130 2.80 -7.52 -14.68
CA PHE A 130 1.77 -7.98 -13.73
C PHE A 130 0.72 -8.91 -14.34
N SER A 131 0.50 -8.86 -15.66
CA SER A 131 -0.50 -9.71 -16.32
C SER A 131 -0.09 -11.18 -16.41
N ARG A 132 1.21 -11.49 -16.39
CA ARG A 132 1.70 -12.87 -16.50
C ARG A 132 1.40 -13.76 -15.26
N PRO A 133 1.63 -13.34 -14.00
CA PRO A 133 1.33 -14.20 -12.85
C PRO A 133 -0.18 -14.40 -12.61
N VAL A 134 -1.02 -13.41 -12.96
CA VAL A 134 -2.48 -13.52 -12.82
C VAL A 134 -3.05 -14.58 -13.77
N PHE A 135 -2.52 -14.67 -15.00
CA PHE A 135 -2.93 -15.66 -15.97
C PHE A 135 -2.51 -17.08 -15.54
N LEU A 136 -1.34 -17.24 -14.97
CA LEU A 136 -0.83 -18.51 -14.46
C LEU A 136 -1.62 -18.98 -13.23
N CYS A 137 -1.91 -18.10 -12.28
CA CYS A 137 -2.71 -18.44 -11.10
C CYS A 137 -4.14 -18.82 -11.45
N LYS A 138 -4.77 -18.10 -12.40
CA LYS A 138 -6.12 -18.41 -12.89
C LYS A 138 -6.17 -19.72 -13.68
N SER A 139 -5.11 -20.06 -14.43
CA SER A 139 -5.01 -21.31 -15.16
C SER A 139 -4.77 -22.50 -14.22
N LEU A 140 -3.99 -22.33 -13.17
CA LEU A 140 -3.76 -23.33 -12.12
C LEU A 140 -5.02 -23.58 -11.29
N LEU A 141 -5.71 -22.55 -10.85
CA LEU A 141 -7.00 -22.67 -10.16
C LEU A 141 -8.06 -23.35 -11.03
N ARG A 142 -8.10 -23.03 -12.32
CA ARG A 142 -9.03 -23.68 -13.27
C ARG A 142 -8.71 -25.17 -13.46
N ARG A 143 -7.43 -25.55 -13.45
CA ARG A 143 -7.02 -26.97 -13.53
C ARG A 143 -7.30 -27.74 -12.24
N LEU A 144 -7.19 -27.11 -11.07
CA LEU A 144 -7.50 -27.73 -9.78
C LEU A 144 -9.00 -27.86 -9.54
N PHE A 145 -9.82 -26.96 -10.10
CA PHE A 145 -11.29 -26.98 -9.93
C PHE A 145 -12.03 -27.74 -11.06
N SER A 146 -11.36 -28.07 -12.16
CA SER A 146 -11.89 -28.93 -13.21
C SER A 146 -11.66 -30.41 -12.82
N ARG A 147 -12.39 -30.87 -11.81
CA ARG A 147 -12.57 -32.30 -11.56
C ARG A 147 -13.43 -32.84 -12.69
N PRO A 148 -13.01 -33.90 -13.39
CA PRO A 148 -13.88 -34.55 -14.35
C PRO A 148 -15.06 -35.16 -13.59
N SER A 149 -16.29 -34.73 -13.95
CA SER A 149 -17.49 -35.45 -13.59
C SER A 149 -17.41 -36.82 -14.27
N THR A 150 -17.11 -37.84 -13.50
CA THR A 150 -17.30 -39.22 -13.92
C THR A 150 -18.78 -39.42 -14.21
N ASP A 151 -19.06 -39.46 -15.48
CA ASP A 151 -20.32 -39.90 -16.06
C ASP A 151 -20.54 -41.37 -15.66
N THR A 152 -21.47 -41.62 -14.74
CA THR A 152 -22.04 -42.97 -14.54
C THR A 152 -23.36 -43.03 -15.30
N ARG A 153 -23.28 -43.38 -16.58
CA ARG A 153 -24.41 -44.02 -17.30
C ARG A 153 -24.28 -45.53 -17.16
N SER A 154 -25.19 -46.12 -16.52
CA SER A 154 -25.70 -47.46 -16.77
C SER A 154 -27.10 -47.54 -16.21
#